data_5c24cef9dc4c2be06acdac9d04d7fb65
#
_entry.id   5c24cef9dc4c2be06acdac9d04d7fb65
#
_cell.length_a   1.000
_cell.length_b   1.000
_cell.length_c   1.000
_cell.angle_alpha   90.00
_cell.angle_beta   90.00
_cell.angle_gamma   90.00
#
_symmetry.space_group_name_H-M   'P 1'
#
loop_
_entity.id
_entity.type
_entity.pdbx_description
1 polymer ?
#
loop_
_entity_poly.entity_id
_entity_poly.type
_entity_poly.pdbx_seq_one_letter_code
_entity_poly.pdbx_strand_id
1 'polypeptide(L)'
;VLNKLKIHAAGDIGCYTLGAVAPLSVIDTTICMGASISTLHGMEKAKGREYIKNWVAVIGDSTFMHTGINSLMNMVYNQATGTVIILDNSTTGMTGHQDHAATGKTLKGQVVPAINIMGLCRSLGIEHVYEVDAFDQKELEEAIKREVAREAVSVIITKAPCALLKGIKFPNKCRPLSDK
;
A
#
# COMPACT_ATOMS: atom_id res chain seq x y z
N VAL A 1 -11.10 0.47 -6.96
CA VAL A 1 -10.29 0.33 -8.20
C VAL A 1 -9.92 -1.13 -8.42
N LEU A 2 -9.21 -1.82 -7.51
CA LEU A 2 -8.74 -3.21 -7.71
C LEU A 2 -9.86 -4.17 -8.14
N ASN A 3 -11.00 -4.15 -7.44
CA ASN A 3 -12.16 -4.97 -7.81
C ASN A 3 -12.65 -4.69 -9.24
N LYS A 4 -12.75 -3.42 -9.64
CA LYS A 4 -13.09 -3.02 -11.01
C LYS A 4 -12.13 -3.59 -12.05
N LEU A 5 -10.85 -3.67 -11.71
CA LEU A 5 -9.79 -4.18 -12.58
C LEU A 5 -9.65 -5.70 -12.52
N LYS A 6 -10.38 -6.38 -11.64
CA LYS A 6 -10.25 -7.82 -11.36
C LYS A 6 -8.81 -8.21 -10.96
N ILE A 7 -8.18 -7.35 -10.15
CA ILE A 7 -6.85 -7.57 -9.61
C ILE A 7 -6.98 -8.12 -8.20
N HIS A 8 -6.30 -9.22 -7.95
CA HIS A 8 -6.18 -9.86 -6.65
C HIS A 8 -5.20 -9.12 -5.74
N ALA A 9 -5.40 -9.18 -4.45
CA ALA A 9 -4.49 -8.55 -3.51
C ALA A 9 -4.00 -9.52 -2.43
N ALA A 10 -2.68 -9.64 -2.33
CA ALA A 10 -2.03 -10.12 -1.13
C ALA A 10 -2.06 -8.95 -0.13
N GLY A 11 -2.95 -9.04 0.85
CA GLY A 11 -3.19 -8.00 1.84
C GLY A 11 -2.33 -8.15 3.09
N ASP A 12 -2.42 -7.13 3.89
CA ASP A 12 -1.77 -7.04 5.18
C ASP A 12 -2.78 -6.70 6.27
N ILE A 13 -2.34 -6.43 7.50
CA ILE A 13 -3.23 -6.12 8.62
C ILE A 13 -3.26 -4.61 8.85
N GLY A 14 -4.46 -4.05 8.77
CA GLY A 14 -4.76 -2.63 8.94
C GLY A 14 -6.24 -2.38 8.66
N CYS A 15 -6.68 -1.12 8.70
CA CYS A 15 -8.07 -0.77 8.35
C CYS A 15 -8.47 -1.28 6.95
N TYR A 16 -7.54 -1.34 6.04
CA TYR A 16 -7.74 -1.85 4.67
C TYR A 16 -7.96 -3.37 4.61
N THR A 17 -7.71 -4.14 5.67
CA THR A 17 -8.07 -5.56 5.75
C THR A 17 -9.58 -5.76 5.57
N LEU A 18 -10.39 -4.75 5.87
CA LEU A 18 -11.83 -4.75 5.56
C LEU A 18 -12.11 -4.88 4.05
N GLY A 19 -11.13 -4.66 3.19
CA GLY A 19 -11.23 -4.98 1.77
C GLY A 19 -11.41 -6.47 1.45
N ALA A 20 -11.22 -7.37 2.43
CA ALA A 20 -11.48 -8.80 2.28
C ALA A 20 -12.97 -9.16 2.30
N VAL A 21 -13.81 -8.30 2.90
CA VAL A 21 -15.26 -8.56 3.03
C VAL A 21 -16.07 -7.75 2.03
N ALA A 22 -17.31 -8.20 1.81
CA ALA A 22 -18.26 -7.48 0.96
C ALA A 22 -18.51 -6.06 1.50
N PRO A 23 -18.73 -5.07 0.61
CA PRO A 23 -18.86 -5.18 -0.84
C PRO A 23 -17.53 -5.13 -1.62
N LEU A 24 -16.41 -4.97 -0.97
CA LEU A 24 -15.11 -4.78 -1.63
C LEU A 24 -14.53 -6.11 -2.15
N SER A 25 -14.44 -7.14 -1.31
CA SER A 25 -14.03 -8.50 -1.65
C SER A 25 -12.83 -8.57 -2.61
N VAL A 26 -11.75 -7.86 -2.27
CA VAL A 26 -10.58 -7.67 -3.14
C VAL A 26 -9.28 -8.15 -2.51
N ILE A 27 -9.26 -8.36 -1.19
CA ILE A 27 -8.11 -8.92 -0.49
C ILE A 27 -8.32 -10.42 -0.35
N ASP A 28 -7.45 -11.21 -0.99
CA ASP A 28 -7.57 -12.66 -1.08
C ASP A 28 -6.76 -13.39 -0.01
N THR A 29 -5.68 -12.77 0.47
CA THR A 29 -4.83 -13.36 1.51
C THR A 29 -4.46 -12.33 2.57
N THR A 30 -4.45 -12.76 3.84
CA THR A 30 -3.96 -11.97 4.96
C THR A 30 -3.35 -12.93 5.97
N ILE A 31 -2.04 -12.79 6.25
CA ILE A 31 -1.30 -13.70 7.14
C ILE A 31 -0.92 -12.99 8.44
N CYS A 32 -0.07 -11.99 8.36
CA CYS A 32 0.36 -11.18 9.50
C CYS A 32 0.86 -9.81 9.03
N MET A 33 1.06 -8.89 9.97
CA MET A 33 1.58 -7.55 9.65
C MET A 33 2.93 -7.64 8.94
N GLY A 34 3.03 -7.02 7.75
CA GLY A 34 4.23 -6.99 6.90
C GLY A 34 4.37 -8.15 5.92
N ALA A 35 3.45 -9.13 5.92
CA ALA A 35 3.57 -10.32 5.10
C ALA A 35 3.09 -10.15 3.65
N SER A 36 2.34 -9.13 3.31
CA SER A 36 1.74 -8.98 1.97
C SER A 36 2.77 -9.02 0.84
N ILE A 37 3.86 -8.28 1.00
CA ILE A 37 4.94 -8.20 0.01
C ILE A 37 5.66 -9.56 -0.13
N SER A 38 6.01 -10.20 1.00
CA SER A 38 6.63 -11.53 1.00
C SER A 38 5.70 -12.59 0.41
N THR A 39 4.40 -12.48 0.64
CA THR A 39 3.39 -13.39 0.09
C THR A 39 3.36 -13.28 -1.43
N LEU A 40 3.27 -12.06 -1.98
CA LEU A 40 3.30 -11.85 -3.43
C LEU A 40 4.61 -12.40 -4.04
N HIS A 41 5.75 -12.10 -3.41
CA HIS A 41 7.04 -12.61 -3.86
C HIS A 41 7.12 -14.14 -3.79
N GLY A 42 6.64 -14.74 -2.71
CA GLY A 42 6.59 -16.19 -2.56
C GLY A 42 5.71 -16.86 -3.62
N MET A 43 4.56 -16.26 -3.94
CA MET A 43 3.69 -16.73 -5.04
C MET A 43 4.43 -16.71 -6.39
N GLU A 44 5.15 -15.62 -6.68
CA GLU A 44 5.96 -15.52 -7.90
C GLU A 44 7.03 -16.63 -7.97
N LYS A 45 7.77 -16.85 -6.88
CA LYS A 45 8.81 -17.88 -6.85
C LYS A 45 8.25 -19.30 -6.94
N ALA A 46 7.08 -19.55 -6.39
CA ALA A 46 6.44 -20.87 -6.40
C ALA A 46 5.68 -21.17 -7.68
N LYS A 47 5.06 -20.17 -8.32
CA LYS A 47 4.12 -20.33 -9.45
C LYS A 47 4.56 -19.62 -10.72
N GLY A 48 5.58 -18.78 -10.64
CA GLY A 48 6.07 -17.97 -11.75
C GLY A 48 5.33 -16.66 -11.95
N ARG A 49 5.90 -15.81 -12.81
CA ARG A 49 5.39 -14.45 -13.11
C ARG A 49 3.98 -14.44 -13.65
N GLU A 50 3.64 -15.41 -14.50
CA GLU A 50 2.31 -15.51 -15.11
C GLU A 50 1.20 -15.61 -14.06
N TYR A 51 1.47 -16.29 -12.95
CA TYR A 51 0.51 -16.44 -11.86
C TYR A 51 0.21 -15.11 -11.17
N ILE A 52 1.22 -14.26 -10.99
CA ILE A 52 1.07 -12.99 -10.26
C ILE A 52 0.71 -11.80 -11.15
N LYS A 53 0.52 -11.97 -12.46
CA LYS A 53 0.18 -10.88 -13.40
C LYS A 53 -1.04 -10.06 -13.00
N ASN A 54 -1.99 -10.67 -12.30
CA ASN A 54 -3.18 -10.00 -11.79
C ASN A 54 -3.17 -9.86 -10.27
N TRP A 55 -1.99 -9.83 -9.67
CA TRP A 55 -1.82 -9.69 -8.23
C TRP A 55 -1.03 -8.45 -7.87
N VAL A 56 -1.39 -7.85 -6.73
CA VAL A 56 -0.61 -6.79 -6.09
C VAL A 56 -0.42 -7.11 -4.62
N ALA A 57 0.63 -6.57 -3.99
CA ALA A 57 0.73 -6.54 -2.53
C ALA A 57 0.16 -5.21 -2.03
N VAL A 58 -0.66 -5.24 -0.98
CA VAL A 58 -1.22 -4.03 -0.36
C VAL A 58 -0.78 -3.96 1.09
N ILE A 59 -0.19 -2.84 1.48
CA ILE A 59 0.38 -2.62 2.82
C ILE A 59 0.14 -1.17 3.28
N GLY A 60 -0.10 -0.94 4.56
CA GLY A 60 -0.18 0.41 5.13
C GLY A 60 1.20 1.02 5.36
N ASP A 61 1.26 2.36 5.41
CA ASP A 61 2.47 3.15 5.63
C ASP A 61 3.22 2.77 6.91
N SER A 62 2.53 2.69 8.02
CA SER A 62 3.11 2.28 9.31
C SER A 62 3.70 0.87 9.24
N THR A 63 2.95 -0.10 8.74
CA THR A 63 3.40 -1.49 8.60
C THR A 63 4.58 -1.59 7.64
N PHE A 64 4.55 -0.84 6.54
CA PHE A 64 5.67 -0.76 5.61
C PHE A 64 6.94 -0.28 6.30
N MET A 65 6.85 0.80 7.10
CA MET A 65 8.01 1.39 7.79
C MET A 65 8.64 0.48 8.83
N HIS A 66 7.90 -0.41 9.47
CA HIS A 66 8.49 -1.27 10.50
C HIS A 66 8.79 -2.70 10.05
N THR A 67 8.13 -3.25 9.01
CA THR A 67 8.35 -4.63 8.56
C THR A 67 8.32 -4.83 7.04
N GLY A 68 7.66 -3.96 6.26
CA GLY A 68 7.52 -4.13 4.81
C GLY A 68 8.79 -3.88 4.02
N ILE A 69 9.69 -3.03 4.52
CA ILE A 69 10.94 -2.65 3.85
C ILE A 69 11.82 -3.86 3.57
N ASN A 70 11.96 -4.77 4.52
CA ASN A 70 12.78 -5.98 4.39
C ASN A 70 12.29 -6.87 3.25
N SER A 71 10.96 -7.01 3.14
CA SER A 71 10.33 -7.81 2.09
C SER A 71 10.52 -7.16 0.71
N LEU A 72 10.39 -5.83 0.63
CA LEU A 72 10.60 -5.09 -0.61
C LEU A 72 12.07 -5.17 -1.07
N MET A 73 13.01 -5.00 -0.14
CA MET A 73 14.45 -5.17 -0.41
C MET A 73 14.75 -6.59 -0.94
N ASN A 74 14.11 -7.61 -0.36
CA ASN A 74 14.28 -8.99 -0.82
C ASN A 74 13.70 -9.22 -2.23
N MET A 75 12.59 -8.57 -2.59
CA MET A 75 12.06 -8.60 -3.98
C MET A 75 13.08 -8.02 -4.96
N VAL A 76 13.65 -6.87 -4.65
CA VAL A 76 14.66 -6.21 -5.50
C VAL A 76 15.90 -7.08 -5.64
N TYR A 77 16.44 -7.57 -4.52
CA TYR A 77 17.63 -8.43 -4.49
C TYR A 77 17.46 -9.68 -5.35
N ASN A 78 16.27 -10.29 -5.33
CA ASN A 78 15.97 -11.51 -6.08
C ASN A 78 15.39 -11.25 -7.47
N GLN A 79 15.48 -10.02 -7.98
CA GLN A 79 14.96 -9.64 -9.30
C GLN A 79 13.53 -10.13 -9.53
N ALA A 80 12.69 -9.94 -8.53
CA ALA A 80 11.27 -10.27 -8.61
C ALA A 80 10.54 -9.26 -9.50
N THR A 81 9.30 -9.58 -9.82
CA THR A 81 8.36 -8.64 -10.43
C THR A 81 7.19 -8.43 -9.48
N GLY A 82 6.29 -7.57 -9.84
CA GLY A 82 5.07 -7.33 -9.08
C GLY A 82 4.99 -5.93 -8.49
N THR A 83 3.76 -5.51 -8.29
CA THR A 83 3.42 -4.16 -7.85
C THR A 83 3.07 -4.17 -6.36
N VAL A 84 3.70 -3.28 -5.61
CA VAL A 84 3.40 -3.02 -4.20
C VAL A 84 2.61 -1.71 -4.10
N ILE A 85 1.46 -1.75 -3.46
CA ILE A 85 0.63 -0.56 -3.18
C ILE A 85 0.77 -0.23 -1.69
N ILE A 86 1.37 0.92 -1.40
CA ILE A 86 1.49 1.45 -0.04
C ILE A 86 0.34 2.44 0.20
N LEU A 87 -0.47 2.16 1.20
CA LEU A 87 -1.57 3.04 1.61
C LEU A 87 -1.07 4.01 2.67
N ASP A 88 -0.70 5.22 2.26
CA ASP A 88 -0.22 6.29 3.15
C ASP A 88 -1.40 7.12 3.65
N ASN A 89 -1.82 6.87 4.87
CA ASN A 89 -2.82 7.69 5.57
C ASN A 89 -2.19 8.57 6.65
N SER A 90 -0.86 8.61 6.72
CA SER A 90 -0.04 9.40 7.63
C SER A 90 -0.32 9.14 9.12
N THR A 91 -0.74 7.93 9.45
CA THR A 91 -0.96 7.51 10.86
C THR A 91 -1.09 5.99 10.96
N THR A 92 -0.84 5.43 12.15
CA THR A 92 -1.19 4.04 12.46
C THR A 92 -2.67 3.97 12.89
N GLY A 93 -3.59 3.97 11.91
CA GLY A 93 -5.02 4.21 12.16
C GLY A 93 -5.70 3.19 13.07
N MET A 94 -5.55 1.89 12.79
CA MET A 94 -6.30 0.80 13.43
C MET A 94 -6.11 0.73 14.95
N THR A 95 -4.94 1.07 15.46
CA THR A 95 -4.56 0.91 16.88
C THR A 95 -4.66 2.20 17.69
N GLY A 96 -5.19 3.29 17.12
CA GLY A 96 -5.45 4.55 17.84
C GLY A 96 -4.62 5.73 17.38
N HIS A 97 -4.24 5.77 16.11
CA HIS A 97 -3.58 6.91 15.46
C HIS A 97 -2.19 7.25 16.01
N GLN A 98 -1.39 6.23 16.29
CA GLN A 98 -0.01 6.42 16.70
C GLN A 98 0.84 7.00 15.56
N ASP A 99 1.82 7.81 15.96
CA ASP A 99 2.87 8.25 15.05
C ASP A 99 3.83 7.10 14.70
N HIS A 100 4.44 7.19 13.54
CA HIS A 100 5.48 6.28 13.05
C HIS A 100 6.56 7.06 12.30
N ALA A 101 7.60 6.42 11.85
CA ALA A 101 8.78 7.09 11.30
C ALA A 101 8.49 8.03 10.10
N ALA A 102 7.40 7.83 9.35
CA ALA A 102 7.02 8.69 8.23
C ALA A 102 6.01 9.80 8.60
N THR A 103 5.58 9.93 9.87
CA THR A 103 4.66 10.99 10.30
C THR A 103 5.33 12.29 10.73
N GLY A 104 6.65 12.28 10.95
CA GLY A 104 7.41 13.47 11.36
C GLY A 104 7.27 13.83 12.82
N LYS A 105 6.92 12.86 13.68
CA LYS A 105 6.85 13.04 15.14
C LYS A 105 7.45 11.86 15.87
N THR A 106 8.10 12.16 16.99
CA THR A 106 8.58 11.13 17.93
C THR A 106 7.44 10.64 18.82
N LEU A 107 7.68 9.52 19.53
CA LEU A 107 6.74 8.98 20.53
C LEU A 107 6.38 10.02 21.62
N LYS A 108 7.28 10.96 21.92
CA LYS A 108 7.04 12.06 22.89
C LYS A 108 6.44 13.31 22.27
N GLY A 109 6.01 13.27 21.00
CA GLY A 109 5.37 14.38 20.29
C GLY A 109 6.33 15.45 19.75
N GLN A 110 7.63 15.23 19.81
CA GLN A 110 8.61 16.17 19.23
C GLN A 110 8.54 16.13 17.72
N VAL A 111 8.51 17.27 17.06
CA VAL A 111 8.57 17.37 15.59
C VAL A 111 9.99 17.04 15.12
N VAL A 112 10.08 16.13 14.18
CA VAL A 112 11.33 15.66 13.57
C VAL A 112 11.12 15.49 12.06
N PRO A 113 12.17 15.44 11.24
CA PRO A 113 12.03 15.12 9.83
C PRO A 113 11.35 13.76 9.64
N ALA A 114 10.28 13.74 8.83
CA ALA A 114 9.62 12.50 8.42
C ALA A 114 10.51 11.71 7.45
N ILE A 115 10.52 10.39 7.55
CA ILE A 115 11.15 9.55 6.54
C ILE A 115 10.30 9.61 5.27
N ASN A 116 10.95 9.90 4.15
CA ASN A 116 10.33 9.92 2.84
C ASN A 116 10.21 8.50 2.28
N ILE A 117 9.00 7.95 2.24
CA ILE A 117 8.74 6.58 1.77
C ILE A 117 9.17 6.42 0.30
N MET A 118 8.86 7.40 -0.57
CA MET A 118 9.27 7.36 -1.97
C MET A 118 10.80 7.35 -2.11
N GLY A 119 11.48 8.24 -1.40
CA GLY A 119 12.94 8.29 -1.39
C GLY A 119 13.56 6.98 -0.88
N LEU A 120 12.97 6.38 0.15
CA LEU A 120 13.38 5.08 0.67
C LEU A 120 13.23 3.97 -0.38
N CYS A 121 12.09 3.88 -1.06
CA CYS A 121 11.89 2.90 -2.14
C CYS A 121 12.90 3.08 -3.28
N ARG A 122 13.16 4.32 -3.67
CA ARG A 122 14.17 4.62 -4.71
C ARG A 122 15.59 4.27 -4.28
N SER A 123 15.93 4.43 -3.00
CA SER A 123 17.25 4.05 -2.47
C SER A 123 17.50 2.55 -2.47
N LEU A 124 16.43 1.73 -2.53
CA LEU A 124 16.52 0.29 -2.74
C LEU A 124 16.78 -0.10 -4.20
N GLY A 125 16.88 0.86 -5.12
CA GLY A 125 17.09 0.63 -6.54
C GLY A 125 15.81 0.46 -7.37
N ILE A 126 14.65 0.81 -6.82
CA ILE A 126 13.38 0.74 -7.55
C ILE A 126 13.21 2.00 -8.39
N GLU A 127 13.19 1.86 -9.70
CA GLU A 127 13.01 2.97 -10.65
C GLU A 127 11.53 3.41 -10.73
N HIS A 128 10.61 2.46 -10.58
CA HIS A 128 9.18 2.64 -10.79
C HIS A 128 8.46 2.91 -9.46
N VAL A 129 8.62 4.12 -8.95
CA VAL A 129 7.97 4.57 -7.69
C VAL A 129 7.14 5.82 -7.98
N TYR A 130 5.83 5.74 -7.70
CA TYR A 130 4.86 6.79 -7.98
C TYR A 130 4.04 7.11 -6.73
N GLU A 131 3.71 8.39 -6.55
CA GLU A 131 2.75 8.85 -5.56
C GLU A 131 1.47 9.29 -6.28
N VAL A 132 0.32 8.85 -5.80
CA VAL A 132 -1.00 9.12 -6.39
C VAL A 132 -1.96 9.54 -5.29
N ASP A 133 -2.75 10.58 -5.53
CA ASP A 133 -3.85 10.94 -4.63
C ASP A 133 -4.89 9.80 -4.61
N ALA A 134 -5.18 9.26 -3.43
CA ALA A 134 -6.15 8.17 -3.28
C ALA A 134 -7.58 8.57 -3.75
N PHE A 135 -7.88 9.87 -3.82
CA PHE A 135 -9.15 10.38 -4.33
C PHE A 135 -9.18 10.53 -5.85
N ASP A 136 -8.03 10.57 -6.52
CA ASP A 136 -7.97 10.48 -7.99
C ASP A 136 -8.03 9.03 -8.45
N GLN A 137 -9.24 8.49 -8.46
CA GLN A 137 -9.46 7.09 -8.86
C GLN A 137 -9.06 6.80 -10.31
N LYS A 138 -9.07 7.82 -11.18
CA LYS A 138 -8.70 7.66 -12.58
C LYS A 138 -7.19 7.49 -12.72
N GLU A 139 -6.43 8.39 -12.10
CA GLU A 139 -4.96 8.31 -12.07
C GLU A 139 -4.50 7.01 -11.41
N LEU A 140 -5.12 6.64 -10.29
CA LEU A 140 -4.81 5.39 -9.59
C LEU A 140 -5.10 4.15 -10.46
N GLU A 141 -6.22 4.14 -11.20
CA GLU A 141 -6.55 3.05 -12.13
C GLU A 141 -5.51 2.93 -13.25
N GLU A 142 -5.12 4.05 -13.84
CA GLU A 142 -4.11 4.10 -14.90
C GLU A 142 -2.73 3.65 -14.38
N ALA A 143 -2.32 4.12 -13.19
CA ALA A 143 -1.09 3.71 -12.56
C ALA A 143 -1.06 2.20 -12.28
N ILE A 144 -2.12 1.63 -11.71
CA ILE A 144 -2.20 0.19 -11.43
C ILE A 144 -2.11 -0.63 -12.71
N LYS A 145 -2.87 -0.28 -13.76
CA LYS A 145 -2.82 -0.98 -15.05
C LYS A 145 -1.42 -0.97 -15.66
N ARG A 146 -0.77 0.17 -15.60
CA ARG A 146 0.59 0.34 -16.15
C ARG A 146 1.61 -0.50 -15.39
N GLU A 147 1.56 -0.45 -14.05
CA GLU A 147 2.58 -1.10 -13.25
C GLU A 147 2.39 -2.62 -13.12
N VAL A 148 1.16 -3.10 -13.07
CA VAL A 148 0.88 -4.56 -13.07
C VAL A 148 1.33 -5.24 -14.38
N ALA A 149 1.30 -4.52 -15.49
CA ALA A 149 1.81 -5.03 -16.77
C ALA A 149 3.35 -5.03 -16.86
N ARG A 150 4.05 -4.47 -15.89
CA ARG A 150 5.51 -4.30 -15.91
C ARG A 150 6.23 -5.55 -15.42
N GLU A 151 7.33 -5.89 -16.06
CA GLU A 151 8.19 -7.01 -15.64
C GLU A 151 9.33 -6.55 -14.71
N ALA A 152 8.99 -5.74 -13.71
CA ALA A 152 9.91 -5.24 -12.70
C ALA A 152 9.15 -4.96 -11.40
N VAL A 153 9.88 -4.83 -10.29
CA VAL A 153 9.30 -4.34 -9.05
C VAL A 153 8.86 -2.89 -9.23
N SER A 154 7.61 -2.61 -8.87
CA SER A 154 7.07 -1.26 -8.85
C SER A 154 6.35 -0.94 -7.55
N VAL A 155 6.31 0.34 -7.19
CA VAL A 155 5.66 0.81 -5.97
C VAL A 155 4.72 1.96 -6.31
N ILE A 156 3.47 1.84 -5.88
CA ILE A 156 2.47 2.91 -5.93
C ILE A 156 2.15 3.32 -4.50
N ILE A 157 2.42 4.57 -4.15
CA ILE A 157 2.09 5.15 -2.85
C ILE A 157 0.78 5.91 -3.03
N THR A 158 -0.30 5.37 -2.48
CA THR A 158 -1.59 6.07 -2.51
C THR A 158 -1.75 6.90 -1.24
N LYS A 159 -1.92 8.20 -1.41
CA LYS A 159 -1.90 9.14 -0.29
C LYS A 159 -3.24 9.78 -0.04
N ALA A 160 -3.74 9.63 1.16
CA ALA A 160 -4.89 10.38 1.67
C ALA A 160 -4.89 10.33 3.21
N PRO A 161 -5.13 11.45 3.89
CA PRO A 161 -5.16 11.47 5.34
C PRO A 161 -6.27 10.55 5.88
N CYS A 162 -6.05 9.95 7.05
CA CYS A 162 -7.05 9.11 7.69
C CYS A 162 -8.34 9.90 7.95
N ALA A 163 -9.47 9.34 7.54
CA ALA A 163 -10.80 9.97 7.68
C ALA A 163 -11.23 10.21 9.14
N LEU A 164 -10.60 9.51 10.09
CA LEU A 164 -10.91 9.65 11.52
C LEU A 164 -10.07 10.72 12.22
N LEU A 165 -9.09 11.33 11.53
CA LEU A 165 -8.32 12.43 12.09
C LEU A 165 -9.18 13.71 12.15
N LYS A 166 -9.13 14.40 13.30
CA LYS A 166 -9.89 15.64 13.50
C LYS A 166 -9.37 16.77 12.59
N GLY A 167 -10.29 17.58 12.04
CA GLY A 167 -9.94 18.76 11.24
C GLY A 167 -9.60 18.49 9.79
N ILE A 168 -9.62 17.23 9.33
CA ILE A 168 -9.41 16.88 7.93
C ILE A 168 -10.66 17.25 7.10
N LYS A 169 -10.46 18.00 6.03
CA LYS A 169 -11.50 18.28 5.03
C LYS A 169 -11.28 17.37 3.82
N PHE A 170 -12.27 16.56 3.50
CA PHE A 170 -12.25 15.72 2.30
C PHE A 170 -12.90 16.41 1.10
N PRO A 171 -12.46 16.10 -0.12
CA PRO A 171 -13.17 16.57 -1.32
C PRO A 171 -14.64 16.12 -1.31
N ASN A 172 -15.55 17.01 -1.68
CA ASN A 172 -17.01 16.74 -1.68
C ASN A 172 -17.46 15.51 -2.49
N LYS A 173 -16.57 14.94 -3.29
CA LYS A 173 -16.81 13.74 -4.12
C LYS A 173 -16.72 12.41 -3.36
N CYS A 174 -16.20 12.43 -2.13
CA CYS A 174 -15.97 11.23 -1.31
C CYS A 174 -16.82 11.29 -0.03
N ARG A 175 -18.14 11.39 -0.14
CA ARG A 175 -18.99 11.11 1.02
C ARG A 175 -19.01 9.60 1.27
N PRO A 176 -18.73 9.14 2.50
CA PRO A 176 -18.96 7.75 2.84
C PRO A 176 -20.44 7.42 2.58
N LEU A 177 -20.70 6.22 2.05
CA LEU A 177 -22.07 5.72 1.78
C LEU A 177 -22.87 5.42 3.07
N SER A 178 -22.52 6.02 4.20
CA SER A 178 -23.11 5.76 5.51
C SER A 178 -24.42 6.49 5.79
N ASP A 179 -24.96 7.23 4.85
CA ASP A 179 -26.26 7.93 5.00
C ASP A 179 -27.38 7.24 4.23
N LYS A 180 -27.49 5.90 4.37
CA LYS A 180 -28.68 5.15 4.02
C LYS A 180 -29.06 4.18 5.10
#